data_58e90dc069cb8e5ae4e2788f05c88dc3
#
_entry.id   58e90dc069cb8e5ae4e2788f05c88dc3
#
_cell.length_a   1.000
_cell.length_b   1.000
_cell.length_c   1.000
_cell.angle_alpha   90.00
_cell.angle_beta   90.00
_cell.angle_gamma   90.00
#
_symmetry.space_group_name_H-M   'P 1'
#
loop_
_entity.id
_entity.type
_entity.pdbx_description
1 polymer ?
#
loop_
_entity_poly.entity_id
_entity_poly.type
_entity_poly.pdbx_seq_one_letter_code
_entity_poly.pdbx_strand_id
1 'polypeptide(L)'
;NKEQNIKVFGKDVEDYVLGWCHCFREPEKYIKPGIPKLLMSESDFNSENLHYDLNLPKLYDYIAVQPKDNDECTVGWTGYYKNWPLAEKCIKILSDELGLKGIIVGRDGCPVNIKNKDLIETTGFVQHPELLKLMTQSRFILIPNTEEASPRVLTESLAMNTPVFVNKDILGGWKYVNDKTGVFFTESTIKESATTLMNNIKNNVYSPREYYLNNHGLKTSGRDLRNFLKSINPELNDCEYVRFEVS
;
A
#
# COMPACT_ATOMS: atom_id res chain seq x y z
N ASN A 1 20.89 -9.65 -1.45
CA ASN A 1 21.26 -10.45 -2.61
C ASN A 1 21.81 -11.80 -2.13
N LYS A 2 21.24 -12.92 -2.62
CA LYS A 2 21.55 -14.31 -2.22
C LYS A 2 23.05 -14.63 -2.32
N GLU A 3 23.68 -14.25 -3.42
CA GLU A 3 25.13 -14.45 -3.65
C GLU A 3 25.99 -13.66 -2.66
N GLN A 4 25.59 -12.45 -2.29
CA GLN A 4 26.28 -11.64 -1.27
C GLN A 4 26.17 -12.27 0.11
N ASN A 5 24.99 -12.78 0.49
CA ASN A 5 24.78 -13.43 1.77
C ASN A 5 25.63 -14.70 1.90
N ILE A 6 25.66 -15.53 0.87
CA ILE A 6 26.52 -16.73 0.85
C ILE A 6 27.99 -16.35 0.95
N LYS A 7 28.42 -15.29 0.27
CA LYS A 7 29.80 -14.81 0.30
C LYS A 7 30.22 -14.27 1.68
N VAL A 8 29.30 -13.60 2.40
CA VAL A 8 29.58 -12.99 3.70
C VAL A 8 29.42 -13.98 4.85
N PHE A 9 28.38 -14.83 4.81
CA PHE A 9 28.01 -15.71 5.92
C PHE A 9 28.32 -17.19 5.67
N GLY A 10 28.80 -17.56 4.48
CA GLY A 10 29.14 -18.93 4.10
C GLY A 10 27.94 -19.84 3.84
N LYS A 11 26.72 -19.40 4.12
CA LYS A 11 25.45 -20.12 3.91
C LYS A 11 24.35 -19.16 3.48
N ASP A 12 23.35 -19.71 2.81
CA ASP A 12 22.14 -18.96 2.47
C ASP A 12 21.29 -18.72 3.73
N VAL A 13 20.66 -17.56 3.83
CA VAL A 13 19.74 -17.24 4.92
C VAL A 13 18.60 -18.27 5.04
N GLU A 14 18.17 -18.84 3.92
CA GLU A 14 17.15 -19.89 3.86
C GLU A 14 17.55 -21.19 4.55
N ASP A 15 18.84 -21.42 4.80
CA ASP A 15 19.34 -22.61 5.52
C ASP A 15 19.16 -22.49 7.06
N TYR A 16 18.77 -21.30 7.55
CA TYR A 16 18.60 -21.02 8.99
C TYR A 16 17.18 -20.72 9.41
N VAL A 17 16.25 -20.51 8.45
CA VAL A 17 14.88 -20.14 8.77
C VAL A 17 13.98 -21.36 8.90
N LEU A 18 13.10 -21.34 9.89
CA LEU A 18 12.08 -22.38 10.08
C LEU A 18 10.84 -22.13 9.18
N GLY A 19 10.63 -20.91 8.76
CA GLY A 19 9.54 -20.50 7.89
C GLY A 19 9.72 -19.07 7.41
N TRP A 20 8.92 -18.63 6.44
CA TRP A 20 9.07 -17.36 5.76
C TRP A 20 7.74 -16.60 5.63
N CYS A 21 7.67 -15.38 6.19
CA CYS A 21 6.62 -14.45 5.83
C CYS A 21 7.00 -13.71 4.55
N HIS A 22 6.11 -13.63 3.56
CA HIS A 22 6.42 -13.07 2.24
C HIS A 22 5.29 -12.24 1.66
N CYS A 23 5.62 -11.42 0.66
CA CYS A 23 4.67 -10.59 -0.10
C CYS A 23 4.46 -11.05 -1.55
N PHE A 24 5.17 -12.07 -2.01
CA PHE A 24 5.24 -12.47 -3.42
C PHE A 24 3.94 -13.12 -3.90
N ARG A 25 3.56 -12.88 -5.17
CA ARG A 25 2.47 -13.60 -5.86
C ARG A 25 2.84 -15.05 -6.14
N GLU A 26 4.12 -15.29 -6.46
CA GLU A 26 4.68 -16.59 -6.83
C GLU A 26 5.91 -16.88 -5.96
N PRO A 27 5.70 -17.24 -4.67
CA PRO A 27 6.81 -17.38 -3.71
C PRO A 27 7.80 -18.48 -4.10
N GLU A 28 7.39 -19.47 -4.87
CA GLU A 28 8.24 -20.57 -5.34
C GLU A 28 9.39 -20.11 -6.24
N LYS A 29 9.28 -18.93 -6.84
CA LYS A 29 10.37 -18.31 -7.62
C LYS A 29 11.49 -17.74 -6.75
N TYR A 30 11.20 -17.47 -5.47
CA TYR A 30 12.08 -16.72 -4.57
C TYR A 30 12.49 -17.49 -3.33
N ILE A 31 11.68 -18.42 -2.87
CA ILE A 31 11.87 -19.17 -1.63
C ILE A 31 12.01 -20.65 -1.95
N LYS A 32 13.04 -21.30 -1.38
CA LYS A 32 13.34 -22.72 -1.61
C LYS A 32 12.13 -23.62 -1.36
N PRO A 33 11.97 -24.70 -2.13
CA PRO A 33 10.98 -25.75 -1.84
C PRO A 33 11.17 -26.31 -0.43
N GLY A 34 10.06 -26.65 0.23
CA GLY A 34 10.08 -27.25 1.58
C GLY A 34 10.11 -26.24 2.73
N ILE A 35 10.43 -24.97 2.49
CA ILE A 35 10.30 -23.93 3.54
C ILE A 35 8.84 -23.56 3.69
N PRO A 36 8.24 -23.69 4.89
CA PRO A 36 6.89 -23.19 5.18
C PRO A 36 6.76 -21.69 4.88
N LYS A 37 5.64 -21.29 4.27
CA LYS A 37 5.43 -19.93 3.80
C LYS A 37 4.11 -19.36 4.30
N LEU A 38 4.11 -18.08 4.69
CA LEU A 38 2.91 -17.32 5.02
C LEU A 38 2.88 -16.03 4.20
N LEU A 39 1.83 -15.81 3.43
CA LEU A 39 1.61 -14.54 2.74
C LEU A 39 1.20 -13.47 3.75
N MET A 40 2.20 -12.80 4.29
CA MET A 40 2.04 -11.80 5.35
C MET A 40 3.15 -10.76 5.28
N SER A 41 2.80 -9.51 5.56
CA SER A 41 3.73 -8.40 5.62
C SER A 41 3.39 -7.47 6.78
N GLU A 42 4.22 -6.49 7.07
CA GLU A 42 4.00 -5.49 8.12
C GLU A 42 2.65 -4.75 7.95
N SER A 43 2.22 -4.53 6.71
CA SER A 43 0.94 -3.88 6.40
C SER A 43 -0.30 -4.62 6.90
N ASP A 44 -0.18 -5.92 7.22
CA ASP A 44 -1.27 -6.69 7.80
C ASP A 44 -1.57 -6.28 9.27
N PHE A 45 -0.65 -5.56 9.92
CA PHE A 45 -0.72 -5.25 11.36
C PHE A 45 -1.10 -3.80 11.65
N ASN A 46 -1.63 -3.05 10.69
CA ASN A 46 -2.13 -1.71 11.00
C ASN A 46 -3.23 -1.77 12.06
N SER A 47 -3.22 -0.78 12.97
CA SER A 47 -4.13 -0.73 14.11
C SER A 47 -5.59 -0.60 13.65
N GLU A 48 -6.46 -1.39 14.24
CA GLU A 48 -7.92 -1.28 14.11
C GLU A 48 -8.46 0.01 14.72
N ASN A 49 -7.69 0.64 15.63
CA ASN A 49 -8.06 1.84 16.38
C ASN A 49 -7.64 3.14 15.68
N LEU A 50 -7.32 3.11 14.40
CA LEU A 50 -7.10 4.34 13.65
C LEU A 50 -8.35 5.21 13.72
N HIS A 51 -8.20 6.46 14.12
CA HIS A 51 -9.30 7.41 14.19
C HIS A 51 -9.95 7.57 12.82
N TYR A 52 -11.25 7.36 12.79
CA TYR A 52 -12.04 7.43 11.58
C TYR A 52 -13.29 8.29 11.82
N ASP A 53 -13.36 9.42 11.13
CA ASP A 53 -14.54 10.28 11.14
C ASP A 53 -15.32 10.13 9.82
N LEU A 54 -16.47 9.48 9.91
CA LEU A 54 -17.37 9.25 8.78
C LEU A 54 -17.98 10.55 8.22
N ASN A 55 -17.95 11.63 8.99
CA ASN A 55 -18.60 12.88 8.63
C ASN A 55 -17.68 13.85 7.89
N LEU A 56 -16.43 13.50 7.68
CA LEU A 56 -15.53 14.37 6.94
C LEU A 56 -15.94 14.46 5.46
N PRO A 57 -16.08 15.68 4.92
CA PRO A 57 -16.44 15.87 3.52
C PRO A 57 -15.32 15.36 2.60
N LYS A 58 -15.67 14.82 1.45
CA LYS A 58 -14.71 14.49 0.39
C LYS A 58 -14.28 15.78 -0.31
N LEU A 59 -13.06 16.20 -0.09
CA LEU A 59 -12.44 17.41 -0.66
C LEU A 59 -11.67 17.11 -1.95
N TYR A 60 -11.20 15.87 -2.10
CA TYR A 60 -10.39 15.40 -3.21
C TYR A 60 -11.00 14.15 -3.83
N ASP A 61 -10.81 14.00 -5.14
CA ASP A 61 -11.12 12.73 -5.80
C ASP A 61 -10.03 11.72 -5.51
N TYR A 62 -8.75 12.14 -5.45
CA TYR A 62 -7.67 11.23 -5.09
C TYR A 62 -6.59 11.87 -4.22
N ILE A 63 -5.89 11.01 -3.49
CA ILE A 63 -4.66 11.31 -2.78
C ILE A 63 -3.51 10.47 -3.32
N ALA A 64 -2.32 11.05 -3.46
CA ALA A 64 -1.08 10.35 -3.78
C ALA A 64 -0.01 10.70 -2.73
N VAL A 65 0.60 9.68 -2.12
CA VAL A 65 1.72 9.88 -1.16
C VAL A 65 3.03 9.67 -1.91
N GLN A 66 3.66 10.78 -2.29
CA GLN A 66 4.79 10.84 -3.20
C GLN A 66 5.87 11.79 -2.68
N PRO A 67 6.59 11.42 -1.60
CA PRO A 67 7.63 12.29 -1.06
C PRO A 67 8.72 12.60 -2.09
N LYS A 68 9.19 13.85 -2.08
CA LYS A 68 10.33 14.28 -2.89
C LYS A 68 11.64 13.79 -2.24
N ASP A 69 12.64 13.52 -3.07
CA ASP A 69 13.96 13.11 -2.60
C ASP A 69 14.85 14.30 -2.21
N ASN A 70 14.61 15.47 -2.84
CA ASN A 70 15.41 16.67 -2.70
C ASN A 70 14.61 17.91 -3.12
N ASP A 71 15.15 19.10 -2.88
CA ASP A 71 14.50 20.37 -3.21
C ASP A 71 14.51 20.69 -4.72
N GLU A 72 15.40 20.08 -5.49
CA GLU A 72 15.43 20.16 -6.95
C GLU A 72 14.33 19.30 -7.61
N CYS A 73 13.57 18.52 -6.81
CA CYS A 73 12.49 17.65 -7.27
C CYS A 73 12.92 16.57 -8.26
N THR A 74 14.20 16.26 -8.30
CA THR A 74 14.73 15.16 -9.11
C THR A 74 14.36 13.80 -8.52
N VAL A 75 14.25 12.79 -9.37
CA VAL A 75 13.92 11.42 -8.92
C VAL A 75 15.17 10.78 -8.32
N GLY A 76 15.15 10.55 -7.04
CA GLY A 76 16.14 9.77 -6.30
C GLY A 76 15.57 8.42 -5.88
N TRP A 77 16.06 7.92 -4.74
CA TRP A 77 15.67 6.61 -4.22
C TRP A 77 14.19 6.51 -3.86
N THR A 78 13.65 7.50 -3.16
CA THR A 78 12.23 7.53 -2.75
C THR A 78 11.32 7.63 -3.97
N GLY A 79 11.64 8.53 -4.89
CA GLY A 79 10.88 8.68 -6.13
C GLY A 79 10.92 7.43 -7.01
N TYR A 80 12.03 6.69 -7.01
CA TYR A 80 12.15 5.39 -7.66
C TYR A 80 11.22 4.36 -7.00
N TYR A 81 11.32 4.18 -5.67
CA TYR A 81 10.50 3.22 -4.93
C TYR A 81 8.99 3.52 -5.02
N LYS A 82 8.63 4.80 -4.95
CA LYS A 82 7.24 5.26 -5.07
C LYS A 82 6.78 5.35 -6.52
N ASN A 83 7.68 5.09 -7.48
CA ASN A 83 7.44 5.14 -8.93
C ASN A 83 6.82 6.48 -9.37
N TRP A 84 7.52 7.58 -9.03
CA TRP A 84 7.08 8.93 -9.40
C TRP A 84 6.79 9.09 -10.90
N PRO A 85 7.58 8.53 -11.84
CA PRO A 85 7.28 8.65 -13.27
C PRO A 85 5.90 8.09 -13.64
N LEU A 86 5.49 6.96 -13.07
CA LEU A 86 4.15 6.39 -13.30
C LEU A 86 3.08 7.19 -12.54
N ALA A 87 3.40 7.68 -11.32
CA ALA A 87 2.51 8.57 -10.57
C ALA A 87 2.17 9.82 -11.38
N GLU A 88 3.16 10.48 -11.98
CA GLU A 88 2.97 11.69 -12.78
C GLU A 88 2.09 11.43 -14.00
N LYS A 89 2.29 10.30 -14.69
CA LYS A 89 1.40 9.87 -15.80
C LYS A 89 -0.03 9.68 -15.33
N CYS A 90 -0.23 8.99 -14.20
CA CYS A 90 -1.55 8.79 -13.60
C CYS A 90 -2.20 10.14 -13.27
N ILE A 91 -1.50 11.00 -12.54
CA ILE A 91 -1.97 12.32 -12.14
C ILE A 91 -2.39 13.14 -13.36
N LYS A 92 -1.57 13.12 -14.43
CA LYS A 92 -1.89 13.81 -15.68
C LYS A 92 -3.20 13.32 -16.31
N ILE A 93 -3.40 12.02 -16.40
CA ILE A 93 -4.62 11.43 -16.97
C ILE A 93 -5.82 11.71 -16.05
N LEU A 94 -5.67 11.52 -14.75
CA LEU A 94 -6.73 11.76 -13.77
C LEU A 94 -7.21 13.22 -13.78
N SER A 95 -6.28 14.19 -13.86
CA SER A 95 -6.62 15.61 -13.82
C SER A 95 -6.93 16.18 -15.20
N ASP A 96 -6.07 15.98 -16.23
CA ASP A 96 -6.24 16.60 -17.53
C ASP A 96 -7.35 15.98 -18.38
N GLU A 97 -7.59 14.66 -18.23
CA GLU A 97 -8.54 13.95 -19.08
C GLU A 97 -9.84 13.58 -18.38
N LEU A 98 -9.78 13.33 -17.04
CA LEU A 98 -10.96 12.99 -16.27
C LEU A 98 -11.46 14.14 -15.38
N GLY A 99 -10.71 15.25 -15.29
CA GLY A 99 -11.10 16.43 -14.50
C GLY A 99 -11.10 16.20 -12.98
N LEU A 100 -10.36 15.19 -12.49
CA LEU A 100 -10.35 14.82 -11.08
C LEU A 100 -9.40 15.72 -10.29
N LYS A 101 -9.86 16.17 -9.11
CA LYS A 101 -9.07 16.95 -8.16
C LYS A 101 -8.24 16.03 -7.26
N GLY A 102 -6.93 16.25 -7.19
CA GLY A 102 -6.00 15.48 -6.37
C GLY A 102 -5.25 16.29 -5.34
N ILE A 103 -4.77 15.58 -4.30
CA ILE A 103 -3.76 16.06 -3.37
C ILE A 103 -2.53 15.16 -3.40
N ILE A 104 -1.34 15.77 -3.53
CA ILE A 104 -0.05 15.07 -3.52
C ILE A 104 0.67 15.41 -2.23
N VAL A 105 0.88 14.41 -1.39
CA VAL A 105 1.56 14.56 -0.10
C VAL A 105 3.04 14.27 -0.24
N GLY A 106 3.87 15.16 0.26
CA GLY A 106 5.32 15.02 0.30
C GLY A 106 6.07 15.69 -0.85
N ARG A 107 5.40 16.46 -1.74
CA ARG A 107 6.03 17.14 -2.90
C ARG A 107 5.79 18.64 -2.95
N ASP A 108 5.71 19.28 -1.82
CA ASP A 108 5.58 20.74 -1.77
C ASP A 108 6.70 21.43 -2.56
N GLY A 109 6.32 22.45 -3.32
CA GLY A 109 7.24 23.21 -4.18
C GLY A 109 7.68 22.51 -5.46
N CYS A 110 7.29 21.25 -5.68
CA CYS A 110 7.64 20.51 -6.90
C CYS A 110 6.64 20.78 -8.04
N PRO A 111 7.11 21.02 -9.27
CA PRO A 111 6.21 21.16 -10.40
C PRO A 111 5.51 19.83 -10.74
N VAL A 112 4.23 19.90 -11.02
CA VAL A 112 3.43 18.78 -11.57
C VAL A 112 3.03 19.14 -12.99
N ASN A 113 3.33 18.27 -13.94
CA ASN A 113 3.10 18.55 -15.38
C ASN A 113 1.65 18.26 -15.78
N ILE A 114 0.73 19.15 -15.43
CA ILE A 114 -0.69 19.12 -15.81
C ILE A 114 -1.14 20.46 -16.39
N LYS A 115 -2.22 20.46 -17.14
CA LYS A 115 -2.78 21.65 -17.82
C LYS A 115 -3.48 22.59 -16.83
N ASN A 116 -4.40 22.05 -16.03
CA ASN A 116 -5.14 22.84 -15.05
C ASN A 116 -4.56 22.66 -13.64
N LYS A 117 -3.77 23.63 -13.21
CA LYS A 117 -3.11 23.62 -11.91
C LYS A 117 -4.06 23.66 -10.70
N ASP A 118 -5.28 24.18 -10.89
CA ASP A 118 -6.29 24.28 -9.83
C ASP A 118 -6.83 22.90 -9.40
N LEU A 119 -6.58 21.86 -10.22
CA LEU A 119 -6.98 20.48 -9.90
C LEU A 119 -5.99 19.76 -8.98
N ILE A 120 -4.83 20.35 -8.69
CA ILE A 120 -3.80 19.72 -7.86
C ILE A 120 -3.43 20.61 -6.68
N GLU A 121 -3.53 20.05 -5.51
CA GLU A 121 -2.90 20.55 -4.31
C GLU A 121 -1.65 19.75 -3.96
N THR A 122 -0.58 20.42 -3.51
CA THR A 122 0.64 19.75 -3.02
C THR A 122 0.91 20.15 -1.59
N THR A 123 1.37 19.19 -0.78
CA THR A 123 1.83 19.48 0.59
C THR A 123 3.26 18.97 0.78
N GLY A 124 3.96 19.52 1.77
CA GLY A 124 5.16 18.92 2.30
C GLY A 124 4.87 17.65 3.11
N PHE A 125 5.83 17.27 3.96
CA PHE A 125 5.61 16.20 4.93
C PHE A 125 4.48 16.57 5.88
N VAL A 126 3.54 15.65 6.08
CA VAL A 126 2.45 15.78 7.07
C VAL A 126 2.59 14.70 8.15
N GLN A 127 2.16 15.02 9.37
CA GLN A 127 2.13 14.04 10.45
C GLN A 127 1.09 12.94 10.17
N HIS A 128 1.32 11.74 10.68
CA HIS A 128 0.49 10.57 10.42
C HIS A 128 -1.02 10.79 10.65
N PRO A 129 -1.48 11.46 11.75
CA PRO A 129 -2.91 11.74 11.91
C PRO A 129 -3.50 12.63 10.81
N GLU A 130 -2.73 13.61 10.31
CA GLU A 130 -3.18 14.46 9.20
C GLU A 130 -3.21 13.70 7.88
N LEU A 131 -2.26 12.77 7.65
CA LEU A 131 -2.28 11.88 6.49
C LEU A 131 -3.56 11.03 6.48
N LEU A 132 -3.93 10.42 7.61
CA LEU A 132 -5.15 9.63 7.73
C LEU A 132 -6.41 10.47 7.47
N LYS A 133 -6.42 11.71 7.95
CA LYS A 133 -7.50 12.66 7.67
C LYS A 133 -7.60 12.98 6.17
N LEU A 134 -6.49 13.26 5.49
CA LEU A 134 -6.46 13.49 4.05
C LEU A 134 -6.92 12.25 3.27
N MET A 135 -6.56 11.04 3.70
CA MET A 135 -7.10 9.80 3.12
C MET A 135 -8.62 9.75 3.26
N THR A 136 -9.15 10.05 4.46
CA THR A 136 -10.59 10.07 4.71
C THR A 136 -11.31 11.13 3.86
N GLN A 137 -10.67 12.26 3.58
CA GLN A 137 -11.20 13.34 2.75
C GLN A 137 -11.04 13.09 1.24
N SER A 138 -10.40 11.99 0.84
CA SER A 138 -10.22 11.59 -0.55
C SER A 138 -11.18 10.46 -0.93
N ARG A 139 -11.58 10.38 -2.21
CA ARG A 139 -12.45 9.30 -2.71
C ARG A 139 -11.68 8.01 -2.94
N PHE A 140 -10.41 8.09 -3.34
CA PHE A 140 -9.50 6.95 -3.45
C PHE A 140 -8.04 7.35 -3.27
N ILE A 141 -7.17 6.36 -3.04
CA ILE A 141 -5.72 6.56 -3.03
C ILE A 141 -5.07 5.98 -4.27
N LEU A 142 -4.12 6.71 -4.86
CA LEU A 142 -3.28 6.27 -5.97
C LEU A 142 -2.00 5.61 -5.43
N ILE A 143 -1.77 4.34 -5.80
CA ILE A 143 -0.59 3.54 -5.45
C ILE A 143 0.11 3.08 -6.73
N PRO A 144 1.03 3.86 -7.28
CA PRO A 144 1.74 3.53 -8.54
C PRO A 144 2.97 2.65 -8.32
N ASN A 145 3.30 2.34 -7.07
CA ASN A 145 4.50 1.62 -6.65
C ASN A 145 4.69 0.30 -7.41
N THR A 146 5.96 -0.07 -7.65
CA THR A 146 6.36 -1.37 -8.21
C THR A 146 7.12 -2.19 -7.18
N GLU A 147 8.18 -1.63 -6.60
CA GLU A 147 9.13 -2.33 -5.71
C GLU A 147 8.70 -2.38 -4.24
N GLU A 148 7.52 -1.92 -3.90
CA GLU A 148 7.03 -1.88 -2.52
C GLU A 148 6.56 -3.25 -2.05
N ALA A 149 7.25 -3.84 -1.05
CA ALA A 149 6.91 -5.14 -0.49
C ALA A 149 5.76 -5.07 0.53
N SER A 150 5.67 -3.98 1.29
CA SER A 150 4.68 -3.78 2.37
C SER A 150 4.13 -2.35 2.35
N PRO A 151 3.19 -2.03 1.43
CA PRO A 151 2.67 -0.68 1.27
C PRO A 151 1.68 -0.31 2.40
N ARG A 152 2.21 0.23 3.51
CA ARG A 152 1.40 0.61 4.69
C ARG A 152 0.30 1.61 4.34
N VAL A 153 0.62 2.61 3.52
CA VAL A 153 -0.38 3.61 3.07
C VAL A 153 -1.58 3.00 2.35
N LEU A 154 -1.41 1.83 1.70
CA LEU A 154 -2.52 1.09 1.08
C LEU A 154 -3.49 0.58 2.16
N THR A 155 -2.98 -0.12 3.17
CA THR A 155 -3.82 -0.70 4.22
C THR A 155 -4.35 0.36 5.19
N GLU A 156 -3.62 1.44 5.43
CA GLU A 156 -4.11 2.63 6.13
C GLU A 156 -5.31 3.25 5.40
N SER A 157 -5.23 3.36 4.07
CA SER A 157 -6.33 3.83 3.23
C SER A 157 -7.58 2.95 3.37
N LEU A 158 -7.42 1.62 3.32
CA LEU A 158 -8.54 0.70 3.55
C LEU A 158 -9.15 0.88 4.95
N ALA A 159 -8.31 1.02 5.98
CA ALA A 159 -8.76 1.29 7.34
C ALA A 159 -9.53 2.63 7.46
N MET A 160 -9.20 3.62 6.62
CA MET A 160 -9.92 4.91 6.51
C MET A 160 -11.15 4.84 5.59
N ASN A 161 -11.57 3.65 5.17
CA ASN A 161 -12.68 3.42 4.24
C ASN A 161 -12.49 4.12 2.88
N THR A 162 -11.24 4.23 2.44
CA THR A 162 -10.88 4.87 1.18
C THR A 162 -10.40 3.80 0.20
N PRO A 163 -11.13 3.60 -0.93
CA PRO A 163 -10.77 2.65 -1.97
C PRO A 163 -9.39 2.90 -2.57
N VAL A 164 -8.81 1.87 -3.15
CA VAL A 164 -7.44 1.90 -3.68
C VAL A 164 -7.39 1.75 -5.20
N PHE A 165 -6.50 2.53 -5.83
CA PHE A 165 -6.15 2.46 -7.25
C PHE A 165 -4.69 2.07 -7.36
N VAL A 166 -4.43 0.80 -7.70
CA VAL A 166 -3.12 0.17 -7.48
C VAL A 166 -2.50 -0.29 -8.79
N ASN A 167 -1.22 0.01 -8.97
CA ASN A 167 -0.45 -0.58 -10.07
C ASN A 167 -0.47 -2.11 -9.97
N LYS A 168 -0.84 -2.78 -11.07
CA LYS A 168 -0.94 -4.23 -11.13
C LYS A 168 0.41 -4.92 -10.86
N ASP A 169 1.51 -4.25 -11.20
CA ASP A 169 2.86 -4.80 -11.09
C ASP A 169 3.51 -4.56 -9.71
N ILE A 170 2.74 -4.11 -8.72
CA ILE A 170 3.23 -3.95 -7.35
C ILE A 170 3.71 -5.29 -6.77
N LEU A 171 4.89 -5.28 -6.12
CA LEU A 171 5.51 -6.46 -5.53
C LEU A 171 4.68 -7.04 -4.38
N GLY A 172 4.29 -6.20 -3.44
CA GLY A 172 3.47 -6.56 -2.28
C GLY A 172 2.19 -5.75 -2.19
N GLY A 173 1.28 -6.11 -1.26
CA GLY A 173 0.01 -5.41 -1.07
C GLY A 173 -1.07 -5.75 -2.10
N TRP A 174 -0.75 -6.46 -3.16
CA TRP A 174 -1.71 -6.88 -4.19
C TRP A 174 -2.88 -7.69 -3.62
N LYS A 175 -2.67 -8.45 -2.55
CA LYS A 175 -3.69 -9.29 -1.89
C LYS A 175 -4.84 -8.48 -1.28
N TYR A 176 -4.64 -7.19 -1.04
CA TYR A 176 -5.67 -6.31 -0.48
C TYR A 176 -6.62 -5.72 -1.53
N VAL A 177 -6.32 -5.91 -2.83
CA VAL A 177 -7.10 -5.32 -3.93
C VAL A 177 -8.08 -6.34 -4.48
N ASN A 178 -9.37 -6.05 -4.35
CA ASN A 178 -10.47 -6.90 -4.81
C ASN A 178 -11.74 -6.07 -5.05
N ASP A 179 -12.86 -6.72 -5.34
CA ASP A 179 -14.16 -6.11 -5.63
C ASP A 179 -14.75 -5.27 -4.49
N LYS A 180 -14.24 -5.41 -3.25
CA LYS A 180 -14.66 -4.62 -2.07
C LYS A 180 -13.75 -3.44 -1.77
N THR A 181 -12.54 -3.42 -2.34
CA THR A 181 -11.50 -2.50 -1.89
C THR A 181 -10.99 -1.54 -2.96
N GLY A 182 -11.06 -1.90 -4.25
CA GLY A 182 -10.56 -1.05 -5.30
C GLY A 182 -10.27 -1.78 -6.60
N VAL A 183 -9.42 -1.19 -7.44
CA VAL A 183 -9.06 -1.76 -8.75
C VAL A 183 -7.56 -1.69 -9.01
N PHE A 184 -7.09 -2.63 -9.83
CA PHE A 184 -5.77 -2.55 -10.44
C PHE A 184 -5.79 -1.73 -11.72
N PHE A 185 -4.66 -1.11 -12.02
CA PHE A 185 -4.38 -0.52 -13.32
C PHE A 185 -3.01 -0.97 -13.84
N THR A 186 -2.84 -0.87 -15.14
CA THR A 186 -1.55 -0.91 -15.85
C THR A 186 -1.34 0.45 -16.50
N GLU A 187 -0.13 0.75 -16.96
CA GLU A 187 0.15 2.02 -17.66
C GLU A 187 -0.78 2.26 -18.85
N SER A 188 -1.20 1.19 -19.55
CA SER A 188 -2.13 1.27 -20.68
C SER A 188 -3.61 1.40 -20.32
N THR A 189 -3.99 1.10 -19.09
CA THR A 189 -5.41 1.06 -18.66
C THR A 189 -5.76 2.13 -17.61
N ILE A 190 -4.87 3.09 -17.34
CA ILE A 190 -5.08 4.10 -16.27
C ILE A 190 -6.45 4.75 -16.39
N LYS A 191 -6.80 5.28 -17.57
CA LYS A 191 -8.06 6.01 -17.80
C LYS A 191 -9.29 5.13 -17.62
N GLU A 192 -9.29 3.95 -18.22
CA GLU A 192 -10.40 2.98 -18.16
C GLU A 192 -10.61 2.49 -16.72
N SER A 193 -9.52 2.07 -16.07
CA SER A 193 -9.56 1.57 -14.68
C SER A 193 -10.00 2.66 -13.69
N ALA A 194 -9.55 3.91 -13.87
CA ALA A 194 -9.99 5.04 -13.05
C ALA A 194 -11.48 5.35 -13.26
N THR A 195 -11.96 5.30 -14.49
CA THR A 195 -13.39 5.47 -14.80
C THR A 195 -14.25 4.40 -14.12
N THR A 196 -13.79 3.14 -14.18
CA THR A 196 -14.44 2.03 -13.49
C THR A 196 -14.46 2.24 -11.96
N LEU A 197 -13.32 2.63 -11.38
CA LEU A 197 -13.21 2.93 -9.95
C LEU A 197 -14.19 4.02 -9.53
N MET A 198 -14.24 5.13 -10.25
CA MET A 198 -15.13 6.25 -9.95
C MET A 198 -16.62 5.87 -10.06
N ASN A 199 -16.99 5.07 -11.05
CA ASN A 199 -18.35 4.56 -11.19
C ASN A 199 -18.72 3.65 -10.01
N ASN A 200 -17.82 2.77 -9.58
CA ASN A 200 -18.02 1.88 -8.44
C ASN A 200 -18.15 2.67 -7.12
N ILE A 201 -17.33 3.71 -6.94
CA ILE A 201 -17.44 4.63 -5.79
C ILE A 201 -18.81 5.31 -5.78
N LYS A 202 -19.25 5.85 -6.92
CA LYS A 202 -20.56 6.51 -7.06
C LYS A 202 -21.73 5.58 -6.74
N ASN A 203 -21.59 4.30 -7.06
CA ASN A 203 -22.60 3.26 -6.83
C ASN A 203 -22.45 2.56 -5.45
N ASN A 204 -21.55 3.04 -4.57
CA ASN A 204 -21.28 2.48 -3.24
C ASN A 204 -20.94 0.98 -3.25
N VAL A 205 -20.18 0.53 -4.26
CA VAL A 205 -19.77 -0.87 -4.40
C VAL A 205 -18.74 -1.26 -3.34
N TYR A 206 -17.88 -0.31 -2.93
CA TYR A 206 -16.75 -0.60 -2.06
C TYR A 206 -17.08 -0.48 -0.56
N SER A 207 -16.52 -1.41 0.22
CA SER A 207 -16.54 -1.41 1.70
C SER A 207 -15.13 -1.75 2.24
N PRO A 208 -14.11 -0.92 1.91
CA PRO A 208 -12.71 -1.28 2.16
C PRO A 208 -12.39 -1.42 3.65
N ARG A 209 -12.96 -0.58 4.53
CA ARG A 209 -12.74 -0.71 5.97
C ARG A 209 -13.32 -2.02 6.53
N GLU A 210 -14.54 -2.35 6.15
CA GLU A 210 -15.18 -3.61 6.57
C GLU A 210 -14.34 -4.82 6.13
N TYR A 211 -13.92 -4.82 4.87
CA TYR A 211 -13.02 -5.87 4.36
C TYR A 211 -11.74 -5.95 5.16
N TYR A 212 -11.07 -4.81 5.39
CA TYR A 212 -9.80 -4.80 6.11
C TYR A 212 -9.93 -5.31 7.54
N LEU A 213 -10.91 -4.83 8.31
CA LEU A 213 -11.12 -5.24 9.70
C LEU A 213 -11.51 -6.71 9.84
N ASN A 214 -12.22 -7.27 8.87
CA ASN A 214 -12.62 -8.69 8.91
C ASN A 214 -11.48 -9.65 8.55
N ASN A 215 -10.50 -9.21 7.75
CA ASN A 215 -9.48 -10.10 7.19
C ASN A 215 -8.06 -9.79 7.68
N HIS A 216 -7.80 -8.61 8.25
CA HIS A 216 -6.49 -8.11 8.62
C HIS A 216 -6.54 -7.38 9.97
N GLY A 217 -5.53 -6.58 10.28
CA GLY A 217 -5.39 -5.87 11.54
C GLY A 217 -4.67 -6.69 12.62
N LEU A 218 -4.35 -6.06 13.73
CA LEU A 218 -3.52 -6.64 14.79
C LEU A 218 -4.05 -7.99 15.30
N LYS A 219 -5.37 -8.08 15.52
CA LYS A 219 -6.00 -9.29 16.08
C LYS A 219 -6.01 -10.45 15.09
N THR A 220 -6.49 -10.22 13.88
CA THR A 220 -6.63 -11.26 12.85
C THR A 220 -5.26 -11.71 12.37
N SER A 221 -4.39 -10.77 11.99
CA SER A 221 -3.05 -11.09 11.50
C SER A 221 -2.15 -11.68 12.60
N GLY A 222 -2.31 -11.23 13.86
CA GLY A 222 -1.62 -11.84 15.01
C GLY A 222 -2.01 -13.29 15.23
N ARG A 223 -3.31 -13.61 15.12
CA ARG A 223 -3.79 -15.00 15.19
C ARG A 223 -3.21 -15.85 14.06
N ASP A 224 -3.21 -15.36 12.83
CA ASP A 224 -2.74 -16.09 11.67
C ASP A 224 -1.22 -16.34 11.74
N LEU A 225 -0.45 -15.34 12.19
CA LEU A 225 0.98 -15.51 12.45
C LEU A 225 1.24 -16.53 13.56
N ARG A 226 0.48 -16.49 14.67
CA ARG A 226 0.58 -17.46 15.75
C ARG A 226 0.32 -18.88 15.25
N ASN A 227 -0.72 -19.09 14.45
CA ASN A 227 -1.04 -20.39 13.87
C ASN A 227 0.09 -20.88 12.96
N PHE A 228 0.66 -20.01 12.17
CA PHE A 228 1.82 -20.32 11.34
C PHE A 228 3.03 -20.72 12.19
N LEU A 229 3.38 -19.93 13.21
CA LEU A 229 4.49 -20.24 14.11
C LEU A 229 4.32 -21.58 14.82
N LYS A 230 3.11 -21.90 15.29
CA LYS A 230 2.80 -23.22 15.87
C LYS A 230 2.91 -24.36 14.85
N SER A 231 2.58 -24.13 13.60
CA SER A 231 2.68 -25.16 12.56
C SER A 231 4.13 -25.54 12.23
N ILE A 232 5.05 -24.60 12.41
CA ILE A 232 6.49 -24.82 12.15
C ILE A 232 7.29 -25.19 13.41
N ASN A 233 6.76 -24.86 14.59
CA ASN A 233 7.35 -25.24 15.88
C ASN A 233 6.23 -25.59 16.89
N PRO A 234 5.81 -26.87 16.95
CA PRO A 234 4.73 -27.32 17.85
C PRO A 234 5.03 -27.13 19.34
N GLU A 235 6.31 -26.96 19.72
CA GLU A 235 6.73 -26.75 21.11
C GLU A 235 6.49 -25.31 21.61
N LEU A 236 6.10 -24.40 20.70
CA LEU A 236 5.72 -23.05 21.12
C LEU A 236 4.49 -23.10 22.04
N ASN A 237 4.71 -22.76 23.30
CA ASN A 237 3.67 -22.67 24.29
C ASN A 237 2.56 -21.70 23.87
N ASP A 238 1.36 -21.89 24.44
CA ASP A 238 0.22 -21.00 24.23
C ASP A 238 0.49 -19.63 24.87
N CYS A 239 1.26 -18.80 24.17
CA CYS A 239 1.28 -17.37 24.43
C CYS A 239 -0.04 -16.78 23.97
N GLU A 240 -0.75 -16.11 24.85
CA GLU A 240 -2.06 -15.54 24.58
C GLU A 240 -1.99 -14.40 23.52
N TYR A 241 -0.82 -13.75 23.40
CA TYR A 241 -0.57 -12.66 22.47
C TYR A 241 0.85 -12.72 21.88
N VAL A 242 0.95 -12.62 20.55
CA VAL A 242 2.18 -12.18 19.88
C VAL A 242 2.07 -10.67 19.72
N ARG A 243 2.89 -9.91 20.44
CA ARG A 243 2.95 -8.45 20.35
C ARG A 243 4.11 -8.06 19.46
N PHE A 244 3.85 -7.40 18.35
CA PHE A 244 4.87 -6.72 17.57
C PHE A 244 4.96 -5.28 18.07
N GLU A 245 6.11 -4.91 18.61
CA GLU A 245 6.45 -3.50 18.80
C GLU A 245 7.14 -3.04 17.51
N VAL A 246 6.45 -2.21 16.75
CA VAL A 246 7.04 -1.50 15.62
C VAL A 246 7.70 -0.26 16.20
N SER A 247 9.03 -0.24 16.19
CA SER A 247 9.84 0.92 16.56
C SER A 247 9.80 1.99 15.48
#